data_8dfd26b848521a132e47509d53cb28c0
#
_entry.id   8dfd26b848521a132e47509d53cb28c0
#
_cell.length_a   1.000
_cell.length_b   1.000
_cell.length_c   1.000
_cell.angle_alpha   90.00
_cell.angle_beta   90.00
_cell.angle_gamma   90.00
#
_symmetry.space_group_name_H-M   'P 1'
#
loop_
_entity.id
_entity.type
_entity.pdbx_description
1 polymer ?
#
loop_
_entity_poly.entity_id
_entity_poly.type
_entity_poly.pdbx_seq_one_letter_code
_entity_poly.pdbx_strand_id
1 'polypeptide(L)'
;MRIAKELLAACLVLPLVAQAEEVGEVSTVFKWVGPNDKIVVEAFDDPKVEGVTCYLSRAKTGGVKGGLGLAEDRAEASIACRQVGPIHFTGKLKDGEEVFKERTSLVFKTMQVVRFFDEKRNTLVYLVYSDRVIEGSPQNAVTAIPILPWVAQ
;
A
#
# COMPACT_ATOMS: atom_id res chain seq x y z
N MET A 1 -52.52 10.42 18.95
CA MET A 1 -51.25 9.90 19.50
C MET A 1 -50.32 9.63 18.30
N ARG A 2 -49.44 10.57 17.99
CA ARG A 2 -48.51 10.48 16.82
C ARG A 2 -47.16 10.00 17.34
N ILE A 3 -46.79 8.79 16.96
CA ILE A 3 -45.47 8.22 17.27
C ILE A 3 -44.51 8.67 16.18
N ALA A 4 -43.65 9.62 16.53
CA ALA A 4 -42.53 10.03 15.67
C ALA A 4 -41.49 8.89 15.63
N LYS A 5 -41.28 8.29 14.46
CA LYS A 5 -40.15 7.38 14.20
C LYS A 5 -38.90 8.23 13.94
N GLU A 6 -38.05 8.30 14.92
CA GLU A 6 -36.68 8.79 14.70
C GLU A 6 -35.87 7.75 13.94
N LEU A 7 -35.58 8.04 12.67
CA LEU A 7 -34.61 7.29 11.88
C LEU A 7 -33.19 7.71 12.31
N LEU A 8 -32.57 6.87 13.12
CA LEU A 8 -31.16 7.00 13.46
C LEU A 8 -30.33 6.65 12.23
N ALA A 9 -29.86 7.66 11.50
CA ALA A 9 -28.92 7.49 10.40
C ALA A 9 -27.53 7.15 11.00
N ALA A 10 -27.21 5.86 11.06
CA ALA A 10 -25.86 5.41 11.38
C ALA A 10 -24.92 5.78 10.23
N CYS A 11 -24.15 6.85 10.37
CA CYS A 11 -23.00 7.15 9.49
C CYS A 11 -21.96 6.05 9.65
N LEU A 12 -21.93 5.11 8.70
CA LEU A 12 -20.82 4.16 8.56
C LEU A 12 -19.57 4.95 8.12
N VAL A 13 -18.70 5.26 9.07
CA VAL A 13 -17.37 5.78 8.76
C VAL A 13 -16.54 4.60 8.26
N LEU A 14 -16.52 4.40 6.94
CA LEU A 14 -15.61 3.46 6.30
C LEU A 14 -14.17 3.95 6.51
N PRO A 15 -13.24 3.09 6.95
CA PRO A 15 -11.83 3.46 7.01
C PRO A 15 -11.35 3.79 5.60
N LEU A 16 -10.76 4.97 5.44
CA LEU A 16 -10.13 5.39 4.19
C LEU A 16 -8.84 4.56 4.04
N VAL A 17 -8.94 3.42 3.38
CA VAL A 17 -7.78 2.63 2.97
C VAL A 17 -7.31 3.19 1.65
N ALA A 18 -6.03 3.56 1.56
CA ALA A 18 -5.45 4.00 0.30
C ALA A 18 -5.59 2.87 -0.73
N GLN A 19 -6.16 3.18 -1.88
CA GLN A 19 -6.19 2.29 -3.04
C GLN A 19 -4.95 2.56 -3.89
N ALA A 20 -4.28 1.48 -4.30
CA ALA A 20 -3.18 1.60 -5.25
C ALA A 20 -3.73 1.71 -6.67
N GLU A 21 -3.10 2.58 -7.46
CA GLU A 21 -3.32 2.74 -8.89
C GLU A 21 -2.15 2.11 -9.64
N GLU A 22 -2.45 1.29 -10.66
CA GLU A 22 -1.41 0.72 -11.50
C GLU A 22 -0.83 1.79 -12.41
N VAL A 23 0.47 2.05 -12.26
CA VAL A 23 1.23 2.99 -13.09
C VAL A 23 1.70 2.31 -14.37
N GLY A 24 2.04 1.03 -14.30
CA GLY A 24 2.47 0.25 -15.45
C GLY A 24 2.97 -1.14 -15.08
N GLU A 25 3.21 -1.95 -16.11
CA GLU A 25 3.65 -3.32 -15.96
C GLU A 25 4.64 -3.75 -17.04
N VAL A 26 5.43 -4.77 -16.74
CA VAL A 26 6.32 -5.44 -17.68
C VAL A 26 6.11 -6.94 -17.59
N SER A 27 5.75 -7.58 -18.71
CA SER A 27 5.67 -9.04 -18.81
C SER A 27 7.07 -9.65 -18.73
N THR A 28 7.24 -10.68 -17.92
CA THR A 28 8.54 -11.33 -17.69
C THR A 28 8.61 -12.74 -18.25
N VAL A 29 7.56 -13.54 -18.10
CA VAL A 29 7.49 -14.92 -18.58
C VAL A 29 6.20 -15.13 -19.35
N PHE A 30 6.33 -15.59 -20.59
CA PHE A 30 5.19 -15.95 -21.43
C PHE A 30 4.51 -17.24 -20.89
N LYS A 31 3.19 -17.21 -20.84
CA LYS A 31 2.34 -18.36 -20.50
C LYS A 31 1.44 -18.71 -21.68
N TRP A 32 1.38 -20.01 -22.02
CA TRP A 32 0.52 -20.50 -23.11
C TRP A 32 -0.97 -20.39 -22.77
N VAL A 33 -1.32 -20.40 -21.47
CA VAL A 33 -2.69 -20.31 -21.00
C VAL A 33 -2.74 -19.34 -19.83
N GLY A 34 -3.64 -18.35 -19.92
CA GLY A 34 -3.78 -17.29 -18.93
C GLY A 34 -2.79 -16.13 -19.12
N PRO A 35 -2.82 -15.15 -18.21
CA PRO A 35 -1.93 -13.99 -18.28
C PRO A 35 -0.46 -14.39 -18.06
N ASN A 36 0.48 -13.61 -18.58
CA ASN A 36 1.91 -13.79 -18.37
C ASN A 36 2.31 -13.46 -16.92
N ASP A 37 3.45 -14.00 -16.49
CA ASP A 37 4.12 -13.47 -15.30
C ASP A 37 4.58 -12.05 -15.61
N LYS A 38 4.45 -11.15 -14.64
CA LYS A 38 4.73 -9.74 -14.84
C LYS A 38 5.28 -9.07 -13.57
N ILE A 39 5.96 -7.95 -13.77
CA ILE A 39 6.25 -7.00 -12.71
C ILE A 39 5.29 -5.84 -12.89
N VAL A 40 4.59 -5.47 -11.83
CA VAL A 40 3.72 -4.30 -11.81
C VAL A 40 4.32 -3.21 -10.94
N VAL A 41 4.07 -1.97 -11.33
CA VAL A 41 4.36 -0.77 -10.54
C VAL A 41 3.02 -0.12 -10.19
N GLU A 42 2.77 0.04 -8.91
CA GLU A 42 1.55 0.62 -8.35
C GLU A 42 1.91 1.85 -7.52
N ALA A 43 1.07 2.88 -7.56
CA ALA A 43 1.21 4.08 -6.75
C ALA A 43 0.07 4.19 -5.75
N PHE A 44 0.34 4.70 -4.56
CA PHE A 44 -0.66 5.06 -3.57
C PHE A 44 -0.23 6.32 -2.80
N ASP A 45 -1.22 7.08 -2.36
CA ASP A 45 -1.01 8.24 -1.52
C ASP A 45 -1.22 7.89 -0.04
N ASP A 46 -0.45 8.56 0.85
CA ASP A 46 -0.66 8.37 2.29
C ASP A 46 -2.00 9.00 2.70
N PRO A 47 -2.90 8.27 3.35
CA PRO A 47 -4.23 8.78 3.70
C PRO A 47 -4.22 9.90 4.76
N LYS A 48 -3.11 10.10 5.48
CA LYS A 48 -2.98 11.12 6.51
C LYS A 48 -1.86 12.12 6.26
N VAL A 49 -1.10 11.96 5.20
CA VAL A 49 0.00 12.86 4.84
C VAL A 49 -0.17 13.29 3.40
N GLU A 50 -0.79 14.45 3.21
CA GLU A 50 -0.89 15.05 1.89
C GLU A 50 0.50 15.43 1.36
N GLY A 51 0.69 15.36 0.06
CA GLY A 51 1.95 15.68 -0.60
C GLY A 51 2.99 14.57 -0.60
N VAL A 52 2.61 13.32 -0.28
CA VAL A 52 3.45 12.13 -0.39
C VAL A 52 2.78 11.07 -1.23
N THR A 53 3.51 10.58 -2.23
CA THR A 53 3.12 9.41 -3.03
C THR A 53 4.18 8.33 -2.91
N CYS A 54 3.76 7.10 -2.72
CA CYS A 54 4.60 5.91 -2.67
C CYS A 54 4.38 5.04 -3.91
N TYR A 55 5.46 4.52 -4.45
CA TYR A 55 5.47 3.58 -5.57
C TYR A 55 5.95 2.22 -5.08
N LEU A 56 5.19 1.19 -5.41
CA LEU A 56 5.51 -0.20 -5.11
C LEU A 56 5.78 -0.95 -6.42
N SER A 57 6.84 -1.74 -6.47
CA SER A 57 7.04 -2.70 -7.54
C SER A 57 7.02 -4.11 -6.97
N ARG A 58 6.33 -5.01 -7.64
CA ARG A 58 6.22 -6.41 -7.24
C ARG A 58 5.96 -7.34 -8.42
N ALA A 59 6.40 -8.59 -8.28
CA ALA A 59 6.10 -9.63 -9.24
C ALA A 59 4.69 -10.20 -9.01
N LYS A 60 3.94 -10.37 -10.10
CA LYS A 60 2.65 -11.08 -10.13
C LYS A 60 2.78 -12.32 -11.00
N THR A 61 2.43 -13.48 -10.45
CA THR A 61 2.42 -14.74 -11.19
C THR A 61 1.19 -14.83 -12.07
N GLY A 62 1.42 -15.14 -13.35
CA GLY A 62 0.37 -15.36 -14.34
C GLY A 62 -0.08 -16.82 -14.46
N GLY A 63 -0.62 -17.17 -15.64
CA GLY A 63 -1.16 -18.50 -15.93
C GLY A 63 -2.52 -18.73 -15.29
N VAL A 64 -3.00 -19.97 -15.33
CA VAL A 64 -4.31 -20.34 -14.77
C VAL A 64 -4.34 -20.16 -13.26
N LYS A 65 -3.27 -20.55 -12.55
CA LYS A 65 -3.17 -20.40 -11.10
C LYS A 65 -3.16 -18.94 -10.67
N GLY A 66 -2.43 -18.07 -11.41
CA GLY A 66 -2.41 -16.62 -11.16
C GLY A 66 -3.76 -15.97 -11.44
N GLY A 67 -4.42 -16.31 -12.54
CA GLY A 67 -5.74 -15.80 -12.90
C GLY A 67 -6.85 -16.20 -11.91
N LEU A 68 -6.71 -17.35 -11.24
CA LEU A 68 -7.63 -17.80 -10.19
C LEU A 68 -7.23 -17.30 -8.79
N GLY A 69 -6.13 -16.55 -8.66
CA GLY A 69 -5.60 -16.10 -7.38
C GLY A 69 -5.02 -17.23 -6.51
N LEU A 70 -4.74 -18.39 -7.09
CA LEU A 70 -4.19 -19.56 -6.40
C LEU A 70 -2.66 -19.59 -6.42
N ALA A 71 -2.01 -18.77 -7.25
CA ALA A 71 -0.57 -18.66 -7.28
C ALA A 71 -0.07 -17.90 -6.06
N GLU A 72 1.02 -18.38 -5.51
CA GLU A 72 1.74 -17.69 -4.46
C GLU A 72 2.72 -16.70 -5.11
N ASP A 73 2.37 -15.42 -5.13
CA ASP A 73 3.30 -14.39 -5.56
C ASP A 73 4.45 -14.27 -4.55
N ARG A 74 5.66 -14.04 -5.06
CA ARG A 74 6.80 -13.76 -4.18
C ARG A 74 6.49 -12.51 -3.37
N ALA A 75 6.71 -12.60 -2.07
CA ALA A 75 6.45 -11.51 -1.13
C ALA A 75 7.49 -10.37 -1.22
N GLU A 76 8.31 -10.36 -2.25
CA GLU A 76 9.32 -9.33 -2.49
C GLU A 76 8.64 -8.11 -3.11
N ALA A 77 8.63 -7.02 -2.38
CA ALA A 77 8.19 -5.72 -2.88
C ALA A 77 9.29 -4.70 -2.64
N SER A 78 9.48 -3.81 -3.61
CA SER A 78 10.33 -2.63 -3.46
C SER A 78 9.44 -1.41 -3.28
N ILE A 79 9.85 -0.48 -2.43
CA ILE A 79 9.12 0.76 -2.17
C ILE A 79 9.99 1.98 -2.40
N ALA A 80 9.43 3.00 -3.04
CA ALA A 80 10.04 4.32 -3.17
C ALA A 80 8.95 5.38 -2.96
N CYS A 81 9.07 6.20 -1.93
CA CYS A 81 8.15 7.29 -1.69
C CYS A 81 8.81 8.64 -2.02
N ARG A 82 7.99 9.60 -2.43
CA ARG A 82 8.44 10.95 -2.82
C ARG A 82 7.50 12.02 -2.27
N GLN A 83 8.10 13.15 -1.92
CA GLN A 83 7.35 14.38 -1.74
C GLN A 83 6.93 14.89 -3.13
N VAL A 84 5.63 15.05 -3.36
CA VAL A 84 5.05 15.49 -4.63
C VAL A 84 4.27 16.79 -4.50
N GLY A 85 4.22 17.36 -3.31
CA GLY A 85 3.55 18.60 -2.98
C GLY A 85 3.96 19.10 -1.60
N PRO A 86 3.37 20.21 -1.13
CA PRO A 86 3.52 20.62 0.26
C PRO A 86 2.97 19.52 1.19
N ILE A 87 3.72 19.24 2.26
CA ILE A 87 3.30 18.20 3.21
C ILE A 87 2.38 18.80 4.25
N HIS A 88 1.19 18.21 4.37
CA HIS A 88 0.20 18.53 5.41
C HIS A 88 -0.25 17.25 6.13
N PHE A 89 -0.23 17.27 7.45
CA PHE A 89 -0.77 16.19 8.26
C PHE A 89 -2.25 16.42 8.50
N THR A 90 -3.11 15.52 8.04
CA THR A 90 -4.56 15.60 8.22
C THR A 90 -5.03 15.10 9.58
N GLY A 91 -4.11 14.65 10.44
CA GLY A 91 -4.41 14.15 11.76
C GLY A 91 -3.14 13.78 12.54
N LYS A 92 -3.33 13.25 13.75
CA LYS A 92 -2.22 12.76 14.56
C LYS A 92 -1.62 11.51 13.93
N LEU A 93 -0.33 11.55 13.65
CA LEU A 93 0.42 10.40 13.16
C LEU A 93 0.70 9.43 14.33
N LYS A 94 0.63 8.14 14.04
CA LYS A 94 1.05 7.07 14.94
C LYS A 94 2.18 6.30 14.28
N ASP A 95 3.18 5.96 15.07
CA ASP A 95 4.27 5.10 14.59
C ASP A 95 3.76 3.68 14.31
N GLY A 96 4.20 3.13 13.18
CA GLY A 96 3.75 1.84 12.73
C GLY A 96 2.30 1.81 12.21
N GLU A 97 1.70 2.96 11.94
CA GLU A 97 0.35 3.03 11.37
C GLU A 97 0.33 2.47 9.96
N GLU A 98 -0.59 1.53 9.71
CA GLU A 98 -0.81 0.97 8.38
C GLU A 98 -1.39 2.03 7.45
N VAL A 99 -0.71 2.30 6.36
CA VAL A 99 -1.12 3.28 5.33
C VAL A 99 -1.58 2.62 4.04
N PHE A 100 -1.15 1.38 3.81
CA PHE A 100 -1.55 0.57 2.67
C PHE A 100 -1.51 -0.92 3.02
N LYS A 101 -2.46 -1.68 2.46
CA LYS A 101 -2.53 -3.12 2.64
C LYS A 101 -3.14 -3.78 1.42
N GLU A 102 -2.52 -4.85 0.97
CA GLU A 102 -3.03 -5.67 -0.11
C GLU A 102 -2.82 -7.16 0.16
N ARG A 103 -3.85 -7.95 -0.15
CA ARG A 103 -3.74 -9.40 -0.08
C ARG A 103 -3.03 -9.92 -1.34
N THR A 104 -1.88 -10.56 -1.17
CA THR A 104 -1.05 -11.08 -2.26
C THR A 104 -1.28 -12.57 -2.55
N SER A 105 -2.03 -13.26 -1.69
CA SER A 105 -2.54 -14.62 -1.97
C SER A 105 -3.87 -14.87 -1.28
N LEU A 106 -4.65 -15.83 -1.77
CA LEU A 106 -5.95 -16.19 -1.18
C LEU A 106 -5.83 -16.78 0.22
N VAL A 107 -4.68 -17.34 0.56
CA VAL A 107 -4.59 -18.22 1.73
C VAL A 107 -3.70 -17.67 2.83
N PHE A 108 -2.54 -17.00 2.57
CA PHE A 108 -1.55 -16.80 3.63
C PHE A 108 -0.68 -15.54 3.58
N LYS A 109 -0.77 -14.67 2.59
CA LYS A 109 0.13 -13.51 2.48
C LYS A 109 -0.61 -12.21 2.32
N THR A 110 -0.25 -11.27 3.16
CA THR A 110 -0.69 -9.88 3.05
C THR A 110 0.56 -9.02 3.00
N MET A 111 0.64 -8.15 2.01
CA MET A 111 1.63 -7.10 1.95
C MET A 111 1.05 -5.85 2.58
N GLN A 112 1.82 -5.21 3.43
CA GLN A 112 1.40 -3.99 4.10
C GLN A 112 2.53 -2.97 4.14
N VAL A 113 2.15 -1.70 4.14
CA VAL A 113 3.05 -0.58 4.33
C VAL A 113 2.66 0.15 5.61
N VAL A 114 3.62 0.36 6.47
CA VAL A 114 3.46 1.14 7.69
C VAL A 114 4.32 2.39 7.64
N ARG A 115 3.89 3.44 8.33
CA ARG A 115 4.58 4.72 8.43
C ARG A 115 5.09 4.95 9.84
N PHE A 116 6.30 5.53 9.91
CA PHE A 116 6.88 6.11 11.11
C PHE A 116 7.23 7.58 10.85
N PHE A 117 7.29 8.38 11.89
CA PHE A 117 7.77 9.75 11.80
C PHE A 117 9.00 9.94 12.69
N ASP A 118 10.17 10.06 12.06
CA ASP A 118 11.40 10.44 12.75
C ASP A 118 11.40 11.95 13.01
N GLU A 119 10.85 12.37 14.15
CA GLU A 119 10.75 13.76 14.55
C GLU A 119 12.13 14.45 14.62
N LYS A 120 13.15 13.72 15.07
CA LYS A 120 14.50 14.25 15.19
C LYS A 120 15.09 14.70 13.86
N ARG A 121 14.74 13.99 12.80
CA ARG A 121 15.25 14.27 11.44
C ARG A 121 14.21 14.87 10.51
N ASN A 122 13.01 15.16 11.05
CA ASN A 122 11.87 15.66 10.27
C ASN A 122 11.64 14.82 8.99
N THR A 123 11.59 13.49 9.16
CA THR A 123 11.60 12.54 8.07
C THR A 123 10.48 11.51 8.24
N LEU A 124 9.69 11.32 7.20
CA LEU A 124 8.72 10.23 7.10
C LEU A 124 9.44 8.97 6.62
N VAL A 125 9.19 7.85 7.30
CA VAL A 125 9.77 6.55 6.97
C VAL A 125 8.65 5.56 6.68
N TYR A 126 8.70 4.91 5.53
CA TYR A 126 7.73 3.91 5.10
C TYR A 126 8.42 2.55 4.97
N LEU A 127 7.84 1.56 5.63
CA LEU A 127 8.31 0.18 5.63
C LEU A 127 7.26 -0.70 4.96
N VAL A 128 7.61 -1.34 3.84
CA VAL A 128 6.82 -2.41 3.24
C VAL A 128 7.30 -3.75 3.76
N TYR A 129 6.37 -4.61 4.15
CA TYR A 129 6.67 -5.98 4.53
C TYR A 129 5.48 -6.89 4.25
N SER A 130 5.74 -8.18 4.20
CA SER A 130 4.69 -9.18 4.03
C SER A 130 4.55 -10.01 5.31
N ASP A 131 3.31 -10.22 5.74
CA ASP A 131 3.02 -11.17 6.80
C ASP A 131 3.35 -12.57 6.31
N ARG A 132 4.12 -13.29 7.10
CA ARG A 132 4.43 -14.68 6.86
C ARG A 132 3.90 -15.51 8.01
N VAL A 133 3.05 -16.49 7.67
CA VAL A 133 2.44 -17.39 8.66
C VAL A 133 3.36 -18.57 8.99
N ILE A 134 4.44 -18.78 8.21
CA ILE A 134 5.37 -19.89 8.34
C ILE A 134 6.76 -19.38 8.67
N GLU A 135 7.58 -20.18 9.36
CA GLU A 135 8.93 -19.84 9.86
C GLU A 135 9.81 -19.07 8.87
N GLY A 136 10.48 -18.06 9.35
CA GLY A 136 11.45 -17.22 8.65
C GLY A 136 11.18 -15.73 8.78
N SER A 137 12.16 -14.90 8.42
CA SER A 137 12.04 -13.45 8.43
C SER A 137 11.17 -12.95 7.30
N PRO A 138 10.24 -12.00 7.53
CA PRO A 138 9.47 -11.35 6.48
C PRO A 138 10.38 -10.61 5.50
N GLN A 139 10.07 -10.68 4.22
CA GLN A 139 10.67 -9.81 3.21
C GLN A 139 10.22 -8.38 3.48
N ASN A 140 11.16 -7.45 3.44
CA ASN A 140 10.87 -6.05 3.73
C ASN A 140 11.77 -5.10 2.93
N ALA A 141 11.29 -3.86 2.75
CA ALA A 141 12.05 -2.77 2.20
C ALA A 141 11.62 -1.46 2.86
N VAL A 142 12.52 -0.50 2.93
CA VAL A 142 12.29 0.80 3.58
C VAL A 142 12.64 1.94 2.64
N THR A 143 11.87 3.03 2.76
CA THR A 143 12.15 4.31 2.12
C THR A 143 11.95 5.44 3.12
N ALA A 144 12.68 6.55 2.96
CA ALA A 144 12.59 7.70 3.84
C ALA A 144 12.50 8.99 3.02
N ILE A 145 11.65 9.92 3.47
CA ILE A 145 11.39 11.19 2.82
C ILE A 145 11.61 12.30 3.83
N PRO A 146 12.67 13.11 3.69
CA PRO A 146 12.79 14.32 4.49
C PRO A 146 11.67 15.30 4.10
N ILE A 147 11.04 15.92 5.10
CA ILE A 147 10.03 16.95 4.87
C ILE A 147 10.76 18.25 4.55
N LEU A 148 10.68 18.67 3.30
CA LEU A 148 11.31 19.89 2.81
C LEU A 148 10.26 20.94 2.46
N PRO A 149 10.62 22.24 2.53
CA PRO A 149 9.77 23.28 1.99
C PRO A 149 9.48 23.02 0.51
N TRP A 150 8.21 23.06 0.13
CA TRP A 150 7.80 22.87 -1.24
C TRP A 150 7.85 24.17 -2.01
N VAL A 151 8.66 24.20 -3.06
CA VAL A 151 8.72 25.33 -4.01
C VAL A 151 8.07 24.83 -5.30
N ALA A 152 6.92 25.42 -5.66
CA ALA A 152 6.28 25.13 -6.94
C ALA A 152 7.23 25.56 -8.07
N GLN A 153 7.48 24.66 -9.01
CA GLN A 153 8.25 24.94 -10.23
C GLN A 153 7.34 25.56 -11.29
#